data_65f31d82098b8befc42f230b95a14f48
#
_entry.id   65f31d82098b8befc42f230b95a14f48
#
_cell.length_a   1.000
_cell.length_b   1.000
_cell.length_c   1.000
_cell.angle_alpha   90.00
_cell.angle_beta   90.00
_cell.angle_gamma   90.00
#
_symmetry.space_group_name_H-M   'P 1'
#
loop_
_entity.id
_entity.type
_entity.pdbx_description
1 polymer ?
#
loop_
_entity_poly.entity_id
_entity_poly.type
_entity_poly.pdbx_seq_one_letter_code
_entity_poly.pdbx_strand_id
1 'polypeptide(L)'
;SGTAPCTRPSTAARAAAAWDMGALAAQWFSDFLGQPCRLVRFDPEHLRLSSKKWTGDLDAHTQFADGFAVLVTSEASIDDLNERLVAKGHEAVGVERFRPNVVLGGVDAHDEDRIDGVHIAVGQGDEADTAELRHVKPCARCPIPNIDPATAQSSPAVSDTLSTYRSDKRLDGAITFGMNAVVARGAGQMLRVGQRFGAHYCFD
;
A
#
# COMPACT_ATOMS: atom_id res chain seq x y z
N SER A 1 -3.32 -33.26 -5.98
CA SER A 1 -3.29 -31.97 -5.28
C SER A 1 -1.86 -31.71 -4.80
N GLY A 2 -1.08 -31.01 -5.59
CA GLY A 2 0.32 -30.75 -5.27
C GLY A 2 0.56 -29.24 -5.18
N THR A 3 0.91 -28.76 -4.01
CA THR A 3 1.46 -27.41 -3.80
C THR A 3 2.86 -27.37 -4.39
N ALA A 4 3.02 -26.75 -5.56
CA ALA A 4 4.35 -26.45 -6.09
C ALA A 4 4.77 -25.05 -5.60
N PRO A 5 5.96 -24.88 -4.98
CA PRO A 5 6.45 -23.58 -4.60
C PRO A 5 6.77 -22.77 -5.85
N CYS A 6 6.12 -21.61 -6.00
CA CYS A 6 6.45 -20.66 -7.03
C CYS A 6 7.71 -19.89 -6.59
N THR A 7 8.87 -20.28 -7.10
CA THR A 7 10.13 -19.56 -6.87
C THR A 7 10.43 -18.63 -8.04
N ARG A 8 10.30 -17.32 -7.86
CA ARG A 8 11.06 -16.32 -8.60
C ARG A 8 11.94 -15.56 -7.62
N PRO A 9 13.26 -15.49 -7.84
CA PRO A 9 14.12 -14.66 -7.03
C PRO A 9 14.02 -13.21 -7.53
N SER A 10 13.26 -12.38 -6.85
CA SER A 10 13.56 -10.95 -6.79
C SER A 10 14.07 -10.66 -5.38
N THR A 11 15.13 -9.93 -5.29
CA THR A 11 15.77 -9.47 -4.06
C THR A 11 14.70 -9.04 -3.04
N ALA A 12 14.57 -9.81 -1.95
CA ALA A 12 13.69 -9.61 -0.80
C ALA A 12 12.24 -10.16 -0.85
N ALA A 13 11.82 -10.93 -1.86
CA ALA A 13 10.54 -11.64 -1.77
C ALA A 13 10.66 -12.83 -0.82
N ARG A 14 10.10 -12.72 0.39
CA ARG A 14 9.86 -13.89 1.24
C ARG A 14 8.96 -14.85 0.47
N ALA A 15 9.37 -16.12 0.36
CA ALA A 15 8.57 -17.14 -0.29
C ALA A 15 7.16 -17.15 0.30
N ALA A 16 6.14 -17.06 -0.54
CA ALA A 16 4.75 -17.17 -0.15
C ALA A 16 4.20 -18.47 -0.71
N ALA A 17 3.47 -19.23 0.10
CA ALA A 17 2.76 -20.39 -0.38
C ALA A 17 1.59 -19.97 -1.26
N ALA A 18 1.40 -20.65 -2.39
CA ALA A 18 0.37 -20.30 -3.35
C ALA A 18 -0.21 -21.53 -4.04
N TRP A 19 -1.50 -21.48 -4.27
CA TRP A 19 -2.20 -22.49 -5.05
C TRP A 19 -2.23 -22.08 -6.52
N ASP A 20 -1.83 -22.99 -7.39
CA ASP A 20 -1.93 -22.84 -8.82
C ASP A 20 -3.41 -22.98 -9.26
N MET A 21 -3.91 -22.02 -10.01
CA MET A 21 -5.29 -21.99 -10.47
C MET A 21 -5.55 -22.85 -11.71
N GLY A 22 -4.55 -23.60 -12.16
CA GLY A 22 -4.67 -24.63 -13.18
C GLY A 22 -4.30 -24.18 -14.60
N ALA A 23 -4.26 -25.18 -15.48
CA ALA A 23 -3.75 -25.01 -16.84
C ALA A 23 -4.61 -24.09 -17.71
N LEU A 24 -5.94 -24.09 -17.53
CA LEU A 24 -6.83 -23.25 -18.31
C LEU A 24 -6.60 -21.76 -18.04
N ALA A 25 -6.47 -21.39 -16.76
CA ALA A 25 -6.13 -20.01 -16.36
C ALA A 25 -4.73 -19.63 -16.87
N ALA A 26 -3.76 -20.53 -16.75
CA ALA A 26 -2.41 -20.32 -17.25
C ALA A 26 -2.39 -20.06 -18.77
N GLN A 27 -3.13 -20.85 -19.54
CA GLN A 27 -3.23 -20.70 -20.99
C GLN A 27 -3.85 -19.33 -21.34
N TRP A 28 -5.00 -18.99 -20.74
CA TRP A 28 -5.70 -17.74 -21.02
C TRP A 28 -4.82 -16.51 -20.77
N PHE A 29 -4.15 -16.46 -19.61
CA PHE A 29 -3.26 -15.34 -19.30
C PHE A 29 -2.00 -15.33 -20.16
N SER A 30 -1.46 -16.51 -20.52
CA SER A 30 -0.29 -16.59 -21.39
C SER A 30 -0.61 -16.08 -22.80
N ASP A 31 -1.78 -16.43 -23.34
CA ASP A 31 -2.25 -15.95 -24.64
C ASP A 31 -2.47 -14.44 -24.61
N PHE A 32 -3.13 -13.93 -23.57
CA PHE A 32 -3.39 -12.50 -23.41
C PHE A 32 -2.12 -11.66 -23.26
N LEU A 33 -1.14 -12.13 -22.48
CA LEU A 33 0.12 -11.42 -22.21
C LEU A 33 1.22 -11.70 -23.24
N GLY A 34 1.02 -12.65 -24.15
CA GLY A 34 2.01 -13.07 -25.14
C GLY A 34 3.28 -13.72 -24.55
N GLN A 35 3.20 -14.20 -23.31
CA GLN A 35 4.29 -14.87 -22.61
C GLN A 35 3.80 -15.94 -21.63
N PRO A 36 4.56 -17.02 -21.42
CA PRO A 36 4.18 -18.05 -20.47
C PRO A 36 4.05 -17.50 -19.05
N CYS A 37 2.88 -17.66 -18.45
CA CYS A 37 2.61 -17.27 -17.07
C CYS A 37 1.57 -18.19 -16.41
N ARG A 38 1.45 -18.08 -15.09
CA ARG A 38 0.48 -18.86 -14.30
C ARG A 38 -0.24 -17.92 -13.33
N LEU A 39 -1.55 -18.12 -13.19
CA LEU A 39 -2.33 -17.51 -12.14
C LEU A 39 -2.18 -18.32 -10.85
N VAL A 40 -1.83 -17.63 -9.76
CA VAL A 40 -1.74 -18.22 -8.43
C VAL A 40 -2.59 -17.46 -7.44
N ARG A 41 -3.15 -18.17 -6.46
CA ARG A 41 -3.88 -17.64 -5.32
C ARG A 41 -3.05 -17.87 -4.06
N PHE A 42 -3.00 -16.87 -3.17
CA PHE A 42 -2.36 -17.05 -1.87
C PHE A 42 -3.02 -18.20 -1.10
N ASP A 43 -2.19 -19.04 -0.47
CA ASP A 43 -2.68 -20.12 0.38
C ASP A 43 -3.24 -19.53 1.68
N PRO A 44 -4.57 -19.63 1.95
CA PRO A 44 -5.15 -19.03 3.15
C PRO A 44 -4.70 -19.70 4.45
N GLU A 45 -4.17 -20.93 4.38
CA GLU A 45 -3.63 -21.65 5.54
C GLU A 45 -2.18 -21.23 5.84
N HIS A 46 -1.52 -20.53 4.92
CA HIS A 46 -0.16 -20.05 5.11
C HIS A 46 -0.16 -18.73 5.88
N LEU A 47 0.47 -18.72 7.05
CA LEU A 47 0.63 -17.53 7.86
C LEU A 47 1.90 -16.77 7.45
N ARG A 48 1.71 -15.61 6.81
CA ARG A 48 2.79 -14.68 6.49
C ARG A 48 2.61 -13.41 7.30
N LEU A 49 3.49 -13.21 8.28
CA LEU A 49 3.45 -12.03 9.16
C LEU A 49 4.29 -10.88 8.60
N SER A 50 3.80 -9.67 8.78
CA SER A 50 4.57 -8.45 8.62
C SER A 50 5.74 -8.40 9.62
N SER A 51 6.75 -7.58 9.32
CA SER A 51 7.95 -7.50 10.15
C SER A 51 7.65 -6.96 11.55
N LYS A 52 7.95 -7.75 12.58
CA LYS A 52 7.83 -7.38 14.00
C LYS A 52 8.64 -6.15 14.40
N LYS A 53 9.70 -5.83 13.67
CA LYS A 53 10.43 -4.56 13.84
C LYS A 53 9.50 -3.34 13.77
N TRP A 54 8.44 -3.44 12.95
CA TRP A 54 7.52 -2.33 12.68
C TRP A 54 6.15 -2.52 13.31
N THR A 55 5.68 -3.75 13.47
CA THR A 55 4.36 -4.02 14.05
C THR A 55 4.39 -4.23 15.57
N GLY A 56 5.60 -4.34 16.16
CA GLY A 56 5.73 -4.64 17.58
C GLY A 56 5.05 -5.97 17.94
N ASP A 57 4.19 -5.94 18.91
CA ASP A 57 3.47 -7.12 19.41
C ASP A 57 2.28 -7.54 18.51
N LEU A 58 1.88 -6.70 17.54
CA LEU A 58 0.78 -7.03 16.64
C LEU A 58 1.16 -8.14 15.66
N ASP A 59 0.36 -9.19 15.63
CA ASP A 59 0.39 -10.23 14.60
C ASP A 59 -0.40 -9.76 13.38
N ALA A 60 0.28 -9.02 12.51
CA ALA A 60 -0.31 -8.49 11.29
C ALA A 60 -0.03 -9.41 10.11
N HIS A 61 -1.09 -9.96 9.54
CA HIS A 61 -1.00 -10.85 8.39
C HIS A 61 -0.93 -10.07 7.08
N THR A 62 -0.12 -10.53 6.16
CA THR A 62 -0.06 -10.04 4.79
C THR A 62 -0.06 -11.23 3.82
N GLN A 63 -0.53 -11.00 2.60
CA GLN A 63 -0.56 -12.03 1.55
C GLN A 63 0.57 -11.79 0.54
N PHE A 64 0.23 -11.39 -0.68
CA PHE A 64 1.20 -11.08 -1.73
C PHE A 64 1.74 -9.65 -1.67
N ALA A 65 1.24 -8.80 -0.76
CA ALA A 65 1.81 -7.47 -0.56
C ALA A 65 3.28 -7.56 -0.10
N ASP A 66 4.11 -6.57 -0.42
CA ASP A 66 5.55 -6.60 -0.17
C ASP A 66 5.90 -6.82 1.31
N GLY A 67 5.25 -6.09 2.21
CA GLY A 67 5.52 -6.23 3.64
C GLY A 67 4.34 -5.93 4.55
N PHE A 68 3.38 -5.12 4.08
CA PHE A 68 2.22 -4.68 4.85
C PHE A 68 0.97 -4.72 3.99
N ALA A 69 -0.19 -4.97 4.62
CA ALA A 69 -1.43 -5.21 3.90
C ALA A 69 -2.06 -3.93 3.33
N VAL A 70 -1.83 -2.79 3.97
CA VAL A 70 -2.50 -1.53 3.66
C VAL A 70 -1.49 -0.42 3.41
N LEU A 71 -1.73 0.39 2.39
CA LEU A 71 -1.07 1.67 2.16
C LEU A 71 -2.10 2.78 2.37
N VAL A 72 -1.76 3.76 3.21
CA VAL A 72 -2.55 4.95 3.50
C VAL A 72 -1.83 6.17 2.94
N THR A 73 -2.57 7.05 2.26
CA THR A 73 -2.12 8.38 1.81
C THR A 73 -3.19 9.39 2.17
N SER A 74 -2.95 10.69 1.92
CA SER A 74 -3.99 11.71 2.04
C SER A 74 -4.20 12.46 0.72
N GLU A 75 -5.38 13.04 0.53
CA GLU A 75 -5.67 13.92 -0.61
C GLU A 75 -4.71 15.11 -0.61
N ALA A 76 -4.53 15.76 0.55
CA ALA A 76 -3.65 16.91 0.68
C ALA A 76 -2.18 16.60 0.35
N SER A 77 -1.70 15.38 0.61
CA SER A 77 -0.34 14.95 0.22
C SER A 77 -0.17 14.83 -1.29
N ILE A 78 -1.21 14.39 -2.00
CA ILE A 78 -1.21 14.36 -3.46
C ILE A 78 -1.27 15.78 -4.01
N ASP A 79 -2.04 16.66 -3.40
CA ASP A 79 -2.15 18.07 -3.82
C ASP A 79 -0.81 18.80 -3.64
N ASP A 80 -0.12 18.66 -2.50
CA ASP A 80 1.23 19.20 -2.28
C ASP A 80 2.25 18.70 -3.32
N LEU A 81 2.22 17.39 -3.62
CA LEU A 81 3.06 16.85 -4.69
C LEU A 81 2.75 17.49 -6.04
N ASN A 82 1.47 17.62 -6.38
CA ASN A 82 1.02 18.17 -7.65
C ASN A 82 1.38 19.67 -7.79
N GLU A 83 1.26 20.43 -6.74
CA GLU A 83 1.73 21.83 -6.73
C GLU A 83 3.23 21.91 -7.08
N ARG A 84 4.05 21.03 -6.52
CA ARG A 84 5.49 20.96 -6.79
C ARG A 84 5.81 20.47 -8.20
N LEU A 85 5.05 19.51 -8.71
CA LEU A 85 5.18 19.03 -10.10
C LEU A 85 4.87 20.13 -11.09
N VAL A 86 3.75 20.83 -10.90
CA VAL A 86 3.32 21.93 -11.77
C VAL A 86 4.32 23.11 -11.71
N ALA A 87 4.82 23.45 -10.54
CA ALA A 87 5.85 24.48 -10.38
C ALA A 87 7.16 24.16 -11.14
N LYS A 88 7.44 22.88 -11.41
CA LYS A 88 8.57 22.41 -12.23
C LYS A 88 8.22 22.21 -13.71
N GLY A 89 7.00 22.53 -14.12
CA GLY A 89 6.53 22.38 -15.50
C GLY A 89 6.11 20.95 -15.87
N HIS A 90 5.83 20.11 -14.88
CA HIS A 90 5.29 18.76 -15.09
C HIS A 90 3.77 18.74 -14.93
N GLU A 91 3.14 17.72 -15.47
CA GLU A 91 1.70 17.47 -15.29
C GLU A 91 1.40 16.94 -13.88
N ALA A 92 0.22 17.27 -13.37
CA ALA A 92 -0.29 16.70 -12.13
C ALA A 92 -0.56 15.18 -12.31
N VAL A 93 -0.43 14.44 -11.22
CA VAL A 93 -0.65 12.99 -11.21
C VAL A 93 -1.79 12.62 -10.26
N GLY A 94 -2.48 11.54 -10.56
CA GLY A 94 -3.51 11.02 -9.68
C GLY A 94 -2.93 10.13 -8.58
N VAL A 95 -3.75 9.92 -7.54
CA VAL A 95 -3.40 9.09 -6.39
C VAL A 95 -3.13 7.63 -6.76
N GLU A 96 -3.72 7.15 -7.86
CA GLU A 96 -3.54 5.79 -8.38
C GLU A 96 -2.09 5.46 -8.74
N ARG A 97 -1.23 6.47 -8.99
CA ARG A 97 0.22 6.28 -9.17
C ARG A 97 0.87 5.60 -7.97
N PHE A 98 0.33 5.85 -6.79
CA PHE A 98 0.84 5.33 -5.52
C PHE A 98 0.16 4.03 -5.09
N ARG A 99 -1.00 3.69 -5.70
CA ARG A 99 -1.79 2.49 -5.42
C ARG A 99 -2.18 2.34 -3.94
N PRO A 100 -2.69 3.39 -3.28
CA PRO A 100 -3.13 3.28 -1.89
C PRO A 100 -4.38 2.41 -1.77
N ASN A 101 -4.57 1.84 -0.58
CA ASN A 101 -5.80 1.16 -0.20
C ASN A 101 -6.79 2.12 0.46
N VAL A 102 -6.25 3.13 1.16
CA VAL A 102 -7.03 4.15 1.86
C VAL A 102 -6.45 5.53 1.54
N VAL A 103 -7.33 6.47 1.22
CA VAL A 103 -7.00 7.89 1.04
C VAL A 103 -7.77 8.69 2.06
N LEU A 104 -7.06 9.42 2.90
CA LEU A 104 -7.63 10.26 3.95
C LEU A 104 -7.96 11.64 3.36
N GLY A 105 -9.19 12.11 3.58
CA GLY A 105 -9.58 13.49 3.32
C GLY A 105 -9.65 14.29 4.62
N GLY A 106 -9.47 15.63 4.53
CA GLY A 106 -9.65 16.52 5.67
C GLY A 106 -8.51 16.51 6.70
N VAL A 107 -7.32 16.06 6.31
CA VAL A 107 -6.06 16.18 7.05
C VAL A 107 -5.10 17.06 6.26
N ASP A 108 -4.07 17.61 6.91
CA ASP A 108 -3.05 18.39 6.25
C ASP A 108 -2.09 17.49 5.44
N ALA A 109 -1.34 18.11 4.52
CA ALA A 109 -0.37 17.40 3.69
C ALA A 109 0.67 16.69 4.57
N HIS A 110 0.87 15.40 4.31
CA HIS A 110 1.79 14.52 5.03
C HIS A 110 1.45 14.27 6.51
N ASP A 111 0.24 14.58 6.93
CA ASP A 111 -0.23 14.25 8.29
C ASP A 111 -0.31 12.74 8.51
N GLU A 112 -0.51 11.95 7.45
CA GLU A 112 -0.44 10.50 7.55
C GLU A 112 0.86 9.99 8.17
N ASP A 113 1.96 10.74 8.06
CA ASP A 113 3.26 10.40 8.67
C ASP A 113 3.27 10.59 10.19
N ARG A 114 2.38 11.44 10.71
CA ARG A 114 2.24 11.79 12.13
C ARG A 114 1.03 11.11 12.78
N ILE A 115 0.17 10.49 12.00
CA ILE A 115 -0.95 9.69 12.46
C ILE A 115 -0.44 8.30 12.83
N ASP A 116 -0.64 7.90 14.09
CA ASP A 116 -0.30 6.57 14.61
C ASP A 116 -1.34 5.53 14.20
N GLY A 117 -2.59 5.97 14.09
CA GLY A 117 -3.68 5.11 13.65
C GLY A 117 -4.95 5.87 13.35
N VAL A 118 -5.78 5.26 12.53
CA VAL A 118 -7.11 5.75 12.19
C VAL A 118 -8.17 4.78 12.70
N HIS A 119 -9.22 5.34 13.30
CA HIS A 119 -10.36 4.61 13.82
C HIS A 119 -11.59 4.96 12.98
N ILE A 120 -12.17 3.96 12.34
CA ILE A 120 -13.28 4.10 11.41
C ILE A 120 -14.49 3.41 12.03
N ALA A 121 -15.58 4.14 12.26
CA ALA A 121 -16.82 3.55 12.73
C ALA A 121 -17.42 2.66 11.63
N VAL A 122 -17.67 1.39 11.94
CA VAL A 122 -18.28 0.41 11.07
C VAL A 122 -19.59 -0.07 11.68
N GLY A 123 -20.69 -0.06 10.92
CA GLY A 123 -22.01 -0.38 11.42
C GLY A 123 -22.90 0.85 11.65
N GLN A 124 -24.06 0.64 12.26
CA GLN A 124 -25.03 1.68 12.61
C GLN A 124 -25.41 1.56 14.10
N GLY A 125 -25.49 2.71 14.78
CA GLY A 125 -25.93 2.80 16.18
C GLY A 125 -24.82 3.16 17.16
N ASP A 126 -25.19 3.28 18.44
CA ASP A 126 -24.30 3.73 19.51
C ASP A 126 -23.22 2.70 19.92
N GLU A 127 -23.37 1.46 19.51
CA GLU A 127 -22.38 0.37 19.67
C GLU A 127 -21.70 0.02 18.34
N ALA A 128 -21.46 1.01 17.50
CA ALA A 128 -20.78 0.76 16.22
C ALA A 128 -19.40 0.12 16.46
N ASP A 129 -19.18 -1.05 15.87
CA ASP A 129 -17.86 -1.65 15.81
C ASP A 129 -16.88 -0.65 15.18
N THR A 130 -15.65 -0.69 15.63
CA THR A 130 -14.59 0.17 15.11
C THR A 130 -13.55 -0.67 14.38
N ALA A 131 -13.29 -0.34 13.13
CA ALA A 131 -12.09 -0.81 12.44
C ALA A 131 -10.92 0.13 12.79
N GLU A 132 -9.77 -0.44 13.11
CA GLU A 132 -8.55 0.30 13.43
C GLU A 132 -7.45 -0.09 12.46
N LEU A 133 -6.90 0.91 11.77
CA LEU A 133 -5.70 0.79 10.97
C LEU A 133 -4.56 1.48 11.71
N ARG A 134 -3.52 0.73 12.10
CA ARG A 134 -2.33 1.29 12.73
C ARG A 134 -1.28 1.57 11.67
N HIS A 135 -0.79 2.80 11.62
CA HIS A 135 0.34 3.18 10.80
C HIS A 135 1.63 2.67 11.43
N VAL A 136 2.44 1.96 10.67
CA VAL A 136 3.58 1.25 11.25
C VAL A 136 4.92 1.64 10.62
N LYS A 137 4.91 2.08 9.36
CA LYS A 137 6.15 2.35 8.65
C LYS A 137 5.92 3.31 7.48
N PRO A 138 6.75 4.36 7.29
CA PRO A 138 6.74 5.12 6.05
C PRO A 138 6.92 4.22 4.85
N CYS A 139 6.17 4.47 3.78
CA CYS A 139 6.25 3.67 2.57
C CYS A 139 7.39 4.16 1.68
N ALA A 140 8.54 3.47 1.73
CA ALA A 140 9.62 3.71 0.77
C ALA A 140 9.12 3.42 -0.66
N ARG A 141 9.36 4.36 -1.57
CA ARG A 141 8.84 4.27 -2.93
C ARG A 141 9.84 3.63 -3.89
N CYS A 142 9.35 2.67 -4.63
CA CYS A 142 10.01 2.15 -5.83
C CYS A 142 9.68 3.05 -7.05
N PRO A 143 10.24 2.79 -8.24
CA PRO A 143 9.95 3.58 -9.44
C PRO A 143 8.51 3.48 -9.99
N ILE A 144 7.65 2.65 -9.43
CA ILE A 144 6.26 2.45 -9.90
C ILE A 144 5.46 3.75 -10.03
N PRO A 145 5.51 4.74 -9.10
CA PRO A 145 4.80 6.01 -9.26
C PRO A 145 5.22 6.83 -10.48
N ASN A 146 6.36 6.52 -11.09
CA ASN A 146 6.81 7.14 -12.33
C ASN A 146 6.08 6.63 -13.57
N ILE A 147 5.35 5.51 -13.45
CA ILE A 147 4.64 4.89 -14.57
C ILE A 147 3.19 5.36 -14.55
N ASP A 148 2.73 5.90 -15.67
CA ASP A 148 1.32 6.23 -15.87
C ASP A 148 0.51 4.94 -16.05
N PRO A 149 -0.46 4.64 -15.17
CA PRO A 149 -1.24 3.41 -15.27
C PRO A 149 -2.15 3.37 -16.50
N ALA A 150 -2.52 4.52 -17.08
CA ALA A 150 -3.38 4.59 -18.25
C ALA A 150 -2.61 4.39 -19.57
N THR A 151 -1.36 4.87 -19.64
CA THR A 151 -0.57 4.88 -20.88
C THR A 151 0.65 3.97 -20.84
N ALA A 152 1.02 3.47 -19.65
CA ALA A 152 2.26 2.76 -19.36
C ALA A 152 3.54 3.58 -19.64
N GLN A 153 3.42 4.87 -19.91
CA GLN A 153 4.58 5.75 -20.10
C GLN A 153 5.26 6.03 -18.75
N SER A 154 6.58 6.08 -18.77
CA SER A 154 7.39 6.33 -17.59
C SER A 154 8.08 7.68 -17.68
N SER A 155 8.01 8.46 -16.57
CA SER A 155 8.71 9.73 -16.41
C SER A 155 9.29 9.81 -14.99
N PRO A 156 10.53 10.22 -14.78
CA PRO A 156 11.12 10.33 -13.44
C PRO A 156 10.56 11.51 -12.62
N ALA A 157 9.68 12.33 -13.18
CA ALA A 157 9.20 13.58 -12.59
C ALA A 157 8.69 13.41 -11.15
N VAL A 158 7.94 12.31 -10.87
CA VAL A 158 7.40 12.03 -9.54
C VAL A 158 8.53 11.74 -8.55
N SER A 159 9.41 10.79 -8.85
CA SER A 159 10.51 10.43 -7.95
C SER A 159 11.50 11.59 -7.78
N ASP A 160 11.82 12.32 -8.83
CA ASP A 160 12.72 13.48 -8.77
C ASP A 160 12.12 14.61 -7.92
N THR A 161 10.80 14.82 -7.99
CA THR A 161 10.13 15.81 -7.14
C THR A 161 10.11 15.36 -5.69
N LEU A 162 9.70 14.13 -5.40
CA LEU A 162 9.70 13.58 -4.05
C LEU A 162 11.09 13.58 -3.41
N SER A 163 12.16 13.31 -4.17
CA SER A 163 13.53 13.29 -3.65
C SER A 163 13.97 14.62 -3.04
N THR A 164 13.37 15.73 -3.43
CA THR A 164 13.72 17.06 -2.93
C THR A 164 13.23 17.33 -1.51
N TYR A 165 12.24 16.56 -0.99
CA TYR A 165 11.62 16.86 0.30
C TYR A 165 11.12 15.64 1.09
N ARG A 166 11.12 14.43 0.50
CA ARG A 166 10.57 13.21 1.11
C ARG A 166 11.60 12.14 1.43
N SER A 167 12.85 12.54 1.68
CA SER A 167 13.88 11.61 2.14
C SER A 167 13.71 11.31 3.64
N ASP A 168 13.59 10.05 4.03
CA ASP A 168 13.36 9.62 5.41
C ASP A 168 14.61 8.96 6.02
N LYS A 169 15.15 9.57 7.08
CA LYS A 169 16.34 9.08 7.78
C LYS A 169 16.12 7.73 8.46
N ARG A 170 14.87 7.40 8.87
CA ARG A 170 14.53 6.10 9.47
C ARG A 170 14.69 4.94 8.50
N LEU A 171 14.74 5.24 7.20
CA LEU A 171 14.86 4.31 6.09
C LEU A 171 16.11 4.58 5.24
N ASP A 172 17.21 4.98 5.89
CA ASP A 172 18.49 5.22 5.25
C ASP A 172 18.44 6.24 4.09
N GLY A 173 17.58 7.24 4.21
CA GLY A 173 17.40 8.29 3.21
C GLY A 173 16.50 7.89 2.03
N ALA A 174 15.79 6.76 2.10
CA ALA A 174 14.85 6.37 1.06
C ALA A 174 13.74 7.42 0.89
N ILE A 175 13.32 7.62 -0.36
CA ILE A 175 12.19 8.49 -0.69
C ILE A 175 10.91 7.80 -0.20
N THR A 176 10.07 8.54 0.56
CA THR A 176 8.83 8.01 1.11
C THR A 176 7.61 8.80 0.63
N PHE A 177 6.46 8.12 0.55
CA PHE A 177 5.17 8.75 0.34
C PHE A 177 4.05 7.82 0.84
N GLY A 178 3.25 8.32 1.78
CA GLY A 178 2.23 7.56 2.49
C GLY A 178 2.80 6.59 3.53
N MET A 179 1.91 6.00 4.29
CA MET A 179 2.24 5.11 5.40
C MET A 179 1.74 3.69 5.15
N ASN A 180 2.62 2.73 5.38
CA ASN A 180 2.20 1.34 5.52
C ASN A 180 1.43 1.18 6.82
N ALA A 181 0.28 0.52 6.74
CA ALA A 181 -0.57 0.26 7.88
C ALA A 181 -0.95 -1.21 7.97
N VAL A 182 -1.39 -1.59 9.16
CA VAL A 182 -1.91 -2.93 9.46
C VAL A 182 -3.29 -2.82 10.10
N VAL A 183 -4.13 -3.83 9.90
CA VAL A 183 -5.42 -3.93 10.57
C VAL A 183 -5.17 -4.37 12.01
N ALA A 184 -5.33 -3.46 12.96
CA ALA A 184 -5.18 -3.73 14.38
C ALA A 184 -6.48 -4.27 14.98
N ARG A 185 -7.65 -3.83 14.48
CA ARG A 185 -8.98 -4.29 14.89
C ARG A 185 -9.97 -4.20 13.73
N GLY A 186 -11.04 -5.01 13.80
CA GLY A 186 -12.13 -4.98 12.82
C GLY A 186 -11.79 -5.73 11.51
N ALA A 187 -10.91 -6.74 11.56
CA ALA A 187 -10.67 -7.60 10.41
C ALA A 187 -11.98 -8.23 9.90
N GLY A 188 -12.19 -8.20 8.57
CA GLY A 188 -13.41 -8.68 7.94
C GLY A 188 -14.54 -7.63 7.88
N GLN A 189 -14.41 -6.49 8.53
CA GLN A 189 -15.36 -5.40 8.43
C GLN A 189 -15.27 -4.69 7.09
N MET A 190 -16.40 -4.19 6.59
CA MET A 190 -16.48 -3.48 5.32
C MET A 190 -16.27 -1.98 5.52
N LEU A 191 -15.25 -1.44 4.88
CA LEU A 191 -15.04 0.00 4.77
C LEU A 191 -15.69 0.54 3.50
N ARG A 192 -16.19 1.78 3.56
CA ARG A 192 -16.83 2.47 2.44
C ARG A 192 -16.25 3.88 2.30
N VAL A 193 -16.18 4.35 1.06
CA VAL A 193 -15.80 5.74 0.77
C VAL A 193 -16.80 6.68 1.45
N GLY A 194 -16.28 7.78 2.00
CA GLY A 194 -17.07 8.80 2.70
C GLY A 194 -17.34 8.49 4.18
N GLN A 195 -16.85 7.38 4.72
CA GLN A 195 -16.90 7.16 6.17
C GLN A 195 -16.02 8.15 6.91
N ARG A 196 -16.52 8.62 8.06
CA ARG A 196 -15.74 9.45 8.98
C ARG A 196 -14.74 8.58 9.73
N PHE A 197 -13.60 9.17 10.04
CA PHE A 197 -12.56 8.55 10.87
C PHE A 197 -12.10 9.51 11.96
N GLY A 198 -11.64 8.96 13.08
CA GLY A 198 -10.81 9.65 14.07
C GLY A 198 -9.36 9.29 13.85
N ALA A 199 -8.46 10.26 14.03
CA ALA A 199 -7.02 10.05 13.91
C ALA A 199 -6.34 10.23 15.26
N HIS A 200 -5.38 9.35 15.56
CA HIS A 200 -4.48 9.48 16.69
C HIS A 200 -3.17 10.06 16.19
N TYR A 201 -2.83 11.26 16.63
CA TYR A 201 -1.59 11.93 16.24
C TYR A 201 -0.47 11.66 17.24
N CYS A 202 0.73 11.40 16.73
CA CYS A 202 1.97 11.33 17.48
C CYS A 202 2.82 12.56 17.13
N PHE A 203 3.15 13.37 18.11
CA PHE A 203 3.93 14.61 17.95
C PHE A 203 5.28 14.49 18.70
N ASP A 204 6.07 13.45 18.34
CA ASP A 204 7.42 13.25 18.91
C ASP A 204 8.47 14.10 18.20
#